data_6ebd4d37bdb4f8dedae5c4d28dc136f3
#
_entry.id   6ebd4d37bdb4f8dedae5c4d28dc136f3
#
_cell.length_a   1.000
_cell.length_b   1.000
_cell.length_c   1.000
_cell.angle_alpha   90.00
_cell.angle_beta   90.00
_cell.angle_gamma   90.00
#
_symmetry.space_group_name_H-M   'P 1'
#
loop_
_entity.id
_entity.type
_entity.pdbx_description
1 polymer ?
#
loop_
_entity_poly.entity_id
_entity_poly.type
_entity_poly.pdbx_seq_one_letter_code
_entity_poly.pdbx_strand_id
1 'polypeptide(L)'
;MNEAEEVDFRAFVTATEPRLHRALAAALGWDRGREATADALAYAWEHWPKVRALTNPAGYLYRVGQSSVRRRKVPVLFERPVGSDPLFEPTLLRLLADLPERQRVAVVLVHGFDWTPREVSELTGSSPSTVHTHLERGLTKLRAALEVVDHG
;
A
#
# COMPACT_ATOMS: atom_id res chain seq x y z
N MET A 1 -10.48 26.79 2.38
CA MET A 1 -11.17 25.94 1.38
C MET A 1 -12.63 26.33 1.34
N ASN A 2 -13.20 26.54 0.16
CA ASN A 2 -14.61 26.86 0.03
C ASN A 2 -15.47 25.59 0.03
N GLU A 3 -16.80 25.77 0.09
CA GLU A 3 -17.75 24.67 0.18
C GLU A 3 -17.67 23.69 -1.02
N ALA A 4 -17.47 24.23 -2.23
CA ALA A 4 -17.35 23.39 -3.44
C ALA A 4 -16.06 22.55 -3.39
N GLU A 5 -14.98 23.13 -2.92
CA GLU A 5 -13.71 22.42 -2.74
C GLU A 5 -13.79 21.35 -1.66
N GLU A 6 -14.55 21.60 -0.60
CA GLU A 6 -14.80 20.59 0.44
C GLU A 6 -15.57 19.39 -0.09
N VAL A 7 -16.57 19.63 -0.92
CA VAL A 7 -17.35 18.56 -1.57
C VAL A 7 -16.44 17.73 -2.48
N ASP A 8 -15.61 18.38 -3.29
CA ASP A 8 -14.66 17.72 -4.17
C ASP A 8 -13.66 16.87 -3.37
N PHE A 9 -13.15 17.42 -2.29
CA PHE A 9 -12.20 16.73 -1.43
C PHE A 9 -12.83 15.49 -0.80
N ARG A 10 -14.05 15.58 -0.28
CA ARG A 10 -14.76 14.43 0.31
C ARG A 10 -14.98 13.32 -0.72
N ALA A 11 -15.38 13.68 -1.93
CA ALA A 11 -15.56 12.71 -3.01
C ALA A 11 -14.24 12.02 -3.34
N PHE A 12 -13.16 12.78 -3.40
CA PHE A 12 -11.82 12.25 -3.63
C PHE A 12 -11.40 11.26 -2.52
N VAL A 13 -11.58 11.65 -1.25
CA VAL A 13 -11.23 10.77 -0.12
C VAL A 13 -12.03 9.48 -0.15
N THR A 14 -13.34 9.56 -0.39
CA THR A 14 -14.19 8.37 -0.46
C THR A 14 -13.73 7.41 -1.55
N ALA A 15 -13.34 7.91 -2.71
CA ALA A 15 -12.88 7.10 -3.83
C ALA A 15 -11.44 6.57 -3.64
N THR A 16 -10.58 7.32 -2.97
CA THR A 16 -9.13 7.09 -2.96
C THR A 16 -8.62 6.43 -1.68
N GLU A 17 -9.20 6.75 -0.53
CA GLU A 17 -8.71 6.29 0.78
C GLU A 17 -8.58 4.76 0.86
N PRO A 18 -9.56 3.93 0.49
CA PRO A 18 -9.43 2.49 0.61
C PRO A 18 -8.25 1.92 -0.19
N ARG A 19 -8.05 2.42 -1.40
CA ARG A 19 -6.95 1.97 -2.27
C ARG A 19 -5.59 2.44 -1.75
N LEU A 20 -5.51 3.70 -1.35
CA LEU A 20 -4.30 4.30 -0.79
C LEU A 20 -3.89 3.57 0.49
N HIS A 21 -4.85 3.29 1.38
CA HIS A 21 -4.60 2.57 2.63
C HIS A 21 -4.08 1.15 2.37
N ARG A 22 -4.68 0.42 1.44
CA ARG A 22 -4.23 -0.94 1.10
C ARG A 22 -2.80 -0.94 0.58
N ALA A 23 -2.48 -0.01 -0.31
CA ALA A 23 -1.14 0.09 -0.87
C ALA A 23 -0.09 0.48 0.19
N LEU A 24 -0.41 1.46 1.03
CA LEU A 24 0.48 1.88 2.10
C LEU A 24 0.63 0.80 3.18
N ALA A 25 -0.44 0.07 3.49
CA ALA A 25 -0.36 -1.07 4.40
C ALA A 25 0.52 -2.19 3.82
N ALA A 26 0.40 -2.48 2.53
CA ALA A 26 1.26 -3.46 1.87
C ALA A 26 2.74 -3.05 1.93
N ALA A 27 3.03 -1.77 1.78
CA ALA A 27 4.39 -1.23 1.79
C ALA A 27 4.98 -1.15 3.21
N LEU A 28 4.17 -0.75 4.20
CA LEU A 28 4.66 -0.31 5.51
C LEU A 28 4.18 -1.15 6.69
N GLY A 29 3.22 -2.06 6.48
CA GLY A 29 2.53 -2.78 7.55
C GLY A 29 1.22 -2.09 7.94
N TRP A 30 0.40 -2.77 8.77
CA TRP A 30 -0.96 -2.29 9.08
C TRP A 30 -0.97 -0.95 9.79
N ASP A 31 -0.26 -0.82 10.91
CA ASP A 31 -0.28 0.41 11.72
C ASP A 31 0.39 1.58 11.01
N ARG A 32 1.55 1.34 10.42
CA ARG A 32 2.28 2.36 9.66
C ARG A 32 1.54 2.77 8.41
N GLY A 33 0.88 1.83 7.75
CA GLY A 33 0.05 2.11 6.58
C GLY A 33 -1.13 3.01 6.92
N ARG A 34 -1.77 2.78 8.07
CA ARG A 34 -2.86 3.63 8.54
C ARG A 34 -2.37 5.03 8.86
N GLU A 35 -1.26 5.14 9.58
CA GLU A 35 -0.62 6.40 9.93
C GLU A 35 -0.23 7.18 8.66
N ALA A 36 0.43 6.50 7.71
CA ALA A 36 0.84 7.10 6.44
C ALA A 36 -0.36 7.60 5.63
N THR A 37 -1.45 6.84 5.62
CA THR A 37 -2.68 7.23 4.91
C THR A 37 -3.28 8.50 5.53
N ALA A 38 -3.36 8.55 6.84
CA ALA A 38 -3.85 9.74 7.55
C ALA A 38 -2.97 10.96 7.27
N ASP A 39 -1.66 10.80 7.31
CA ASP A 39 -0.71 11.88 7.00
C ASP A 39 -0.84 12.36 5.56
N ALA A 40 -0.98 11.43 4.61
CA ALA A 40 -1.14 11.76 3.20
C ALA A 40 -2.45 12.53 2.94
N LEU A 41 -3.55 12.09 3.55
CA LEU A 41 -4.84 12.77 3.40
C LEU A 41 -4.87 14.12 4.10
N ALA A 42 -4.19 14.27 5.23
CA ALA A 42 -4.02 15.56 5.88
C ALA A 42 -3.24 16.53 5.00
N TYR A 43 -2.17 16.04 4.37
CA TYR A 43 -1.42 16.81 3.37
C TYR A 43 -2.32 17.24 2.21
N ALA A 44 -3.12 16.32 1.69
CA ALA A 44 -4.05 16.61 0.59
C ALA A 44 -5.06 17.69 0.97
N TRP A 45 -5.57 17.67 2.20
CA TRP A 45 -6.47 18.69 2.71
C TRP A 45 -5.80 20.07 2.73
N GLU A 46 -4.60 20.15 3.27
CA GLU A 46 -3.84 21.41 3.39
C GLU A 46 -3.41 21.99 2.04
N HIS A 47 -3.21 21.12 1.04
CA HIS A 47 -2.71 21.50 -0.28
C HIS A 47 -3.68 21.11 -1.41
N TRP A 48 -4.97 21.09 -1.11
CA TRP A 48 -5.98 20.55 -2.03
C TRP A 48 -5.95 21.19 -3.43
N PRO A 49 -5.87 22.53 -3.60
CA PRO A 49 -5.80 23.10 -4.95
C PRO A 49 -4.63 22.56 -5.79
N LYS A 50 -3.50 22.32 -5.17
CA LYS A 50 -2.31 21.74 -5.83
C LYS A 50 -2.53 20.26 -6.12
N VAL A 51 -3.01 19.50 -5.13
CA VAL A 51 -3.19 18.04 -5.25
C VAL A 51 -4.25 17.71 -6.28
N ARG A 52 -5.38 18.41 -6.27
CA ARG A 52 -6.48 18.15 -7.22
C ARG A 52 -6.06 18.40 -8.68
N ALA A 53 -5.09 19.27 -8.91
CA ALA A 53 -4.61 19.61 -10.25
C ALA A 53 -3.60 18.60 -10.80
N LEU A 54 -3.12 17.65 -10.00
CA LEU A 54 -2.16 16.64 -10.43
C LEU A 54 -2.81 15.62 -11.37
N THR A 55 -2.03 15.07 -12.28
CA THR A 55 -2.49 14.02 -13.19
C THR A 55 -2.82 12.73 -12.43
N ASN A 56 -2.05 12.42 -11.39
CA ASN A 56 -2.24 11.24 -10.57
C ASN A 56 -2.14 11.60 -9.09
N PRO A 57 -3.20 12.18 -8.50
CA PRO A 57 -3.18 12.56 -7.08
C PRO A 57 -2.92 11.38 -6.14
N ALA A 58 -3.54 10.23 -6.39
CA ALA A 58 -3.38 9.06 -5.54
C ALA A 58 -1.92 8.57 -5.51
N GLY A 59 -1.26 8.52 -6.65
CA GLY A 59 0.16 8.13 -6.74
C GLY A 59 1.07 9.12 -6.00
N TYR A 60 0.77 10.41 -6.11
CA TYR A 60 1.50 11.43 -5.37
C TYR A 60 1.34 11.24 -3.85
N LEU A 61 0.11 11.01 -3.40
CA LEU A 61 -0.18 10.80 -1.98
C LEU A 61 0.42 9.50 -1.44
N TYR A 62 0.52 8.48 -2.27
CA TYR A 62 1.24 7.26 -1.91
C TYR A 62 2.70 7.58 -1.55
N ARG A 63 3.37 8.39 -2.33
CA ARG A 63 4.74 8.83 -2.05
C ARG A 63 4.83 9.72 -0.82
N VAL A 64 3.87 10.63 -0.64
CA VAL A 64 3.79 11.49 0.57
C VAL A 64 3.67 10.64 1.82
N GLY A 65 2.78 9.64 1.81
CA GLY A 65 2.59 8.73 2.94
C GLY A 65 3.83 7.92 3.26
N GLN A 66 4.49 7.38 2.24
CA GLN A 66 5.74 6.66 2.44
C GLN A 66 6.83 7.55 3.05
N SER A 67 6.98 8.78 2.55
CA SER A 67 7.95 9.74 3.08
C SER A 67 7.70 10.10 4.53
N SER A 68 6.44 10.28 4.92
CA SER A 68 6.09 10.69 6.27
C SER A 68 6.51 9.67 7.33
N VAL A 69 6.50 8.38 6.97
CA VAL A 69 6.76 7.28 7.90
C VAL A 69 8.20 6.77 7.83
N ARG A 70 8.86 6.83 6.66
CA ARG A 70 10.24 6.37 6.48
C ARG A 70 11.26 7.05 7.39
N ARG A 71 10.97 8.26 7.84
CA ARG A 71 11.83 9.00 8.76
C ARG A 71 12.00 8.30 10.11
N ARG A 72 11.10 7.38 10.46
CA ARG A 72 11.05 6.74 11.77
C ARG A 72 11.76 5.38 11.84
N LYS A 73 12.25 4.83 10.73
CA LYS A 73 13.02 3.55 10.64
C LYS A 73 12.48 2.43 11.55
N VAL A 74 11.23 2.07 11.38
CA VAL A 74 10.58 1.01 12.17
C VAL A 74 10.40 -0.23 11.28
N PRO A 75 10.58 -1.45 11.84
CA PRO A 75 10.33 -2.68 11.08
C PRO A 75 8.90 -2.75 10.55
N VAL A 76 8.74 -3.35 9.36
CA VAL A 76 7.42 -3.61 8.81
C VAL A 76 6.75 -4.72 9.63
N LEU A 77 5.60 -4.41 10.24
CA LEU A 77 4.85 -5.34 11.06
C LEU A 77 3.46 -5.55 10.47
N PHE A 78 3.11 -6.80 10.24
CA PHE A 78 1.76 -7.22 9.87
C PHE A 78 1.10 -7.92 11.06
N GLU A 79 1.15 -7.29 12.23
CA GLU A 79 0.42 -7.79 13.38
C GLU A 79 -1.08 -7.71 13.11
N ARG A 80 -1.76 -8.77 13.47
CA ARG A 80 -3.18 -8.90 13.20
C ARG A 80 -3.97 -8.11 14.24
N PRO A 81 -4.69 -7.02 13.87
CA PRO A 81 -5.58 -6.34 14.79
C PRO A 81 -6.70 -7.30 15.23
N VAL A 82 -7.17 -7.13 16.48
CA VAL A 82 -8.33 -7.89 16.97
C VAL A 82 -9.51 -7.64 16.04
N GLY A 83 -10.10 -8.71 15.49
CA GLY A 83 -11.23 -8.62 14.56
C GLY A 83 -10.86 -8.47 13.09
N SER A 84 -9.58 -8.60 12.72
CA SER A 84 -9.18 -8.54 11.33
C SER A 84 -9.53 -9.82 10.55
N ASP A 85 -9.61 -9.68 9.22
CA ASP A 85 -9.99 -10.74 8.29
C ASP A 85 -9.07 -11.97 8.42
N PRO A 86 -9.63 -13.19 8.51
CA PRO A 86 -8.84 -14.43 8.59
C PRO A 86 -8.12 -14.82 7.29
N LEU A 87 -8.16 -14.00 6.23
CA LEU A 87 -7.51 -14.31 4.96
C LEU A 87 -5.99 -14.50 5.04
N PHE A 88 -5.35 -13.97 6.07
CA PHE A 88 -3.90 -14.05 6.21
C PHE A 88 -3.50 -14.80 7.48
N GLU A 89 -2.93 -15.98 7.30
CA GLU A 89 -2.35 -16.73 8.38
C GLU A 89 -1.13 -16.00 8.99
N PRO A 90 -0.87 -16.11 10.30
CA PRO A 90 0.29 -15.45 10.91
C PRO A 90 1.64 -15.78 10.27
N THR A 91 1.82 -17.04 9.81
CA THR A 91 3.04 -17.45 9.11
C THR A 91 3.20 -16.70 7.79
N LEU A 92 2.13 -16.61 7.01
CA LEU A 92 2.14 -15.88 5.73
C LEU A 92 2.45 -14.41 5.95
N LEU A 93 1.86 -13.78 6.99
CA LEU A 93 2.13 -12.37 7.30
C LEU A 93 3.61 -12.12 7.59
N ARG A 94 4.27 -13.03 8.32
CA ARG A 94 5.70 -12.93 8.59
C ARG A 94 6.53 -13.07 7.31
N LEU A 95 6.18 -14.01 6.46
CA LEU A 95 6.87 -14.22 5.19
C LEU A 95 6.72 -13.00 4.26
N LEU A 96 5.53 -12.40 4.24
CA LEU A 96 5.29 -11.17 3.49
C LEU A 96 6.12 -10.01 4.04
N ALA A 97 6.22 -9.89 5.37
CA ALA A 97 7.04 -8.84 5.99
C ALA A 97 8.51 -8.95 5.61
N ASP A 98 9.01 -10.16 5.36
CA ASP A 98 10.40 -10.42 4.97
C ASP A 98 10.69 -10.15 3.50
N LEU A 99 9.67 -10.01 2.65
CA LEU A 99 9.88 -9.66 1.25
C LEU A 99 10.37 -8.22 1.10
N PRO A 100 11.22 -7.95 0.09
CA PRO A 100 11.49 -6.57 -0.31
C PRO A 100 10.19 -5.81 -0.57
N GLU A 101 10.16 -4.53 -0.20
CA GLU A 101 8.93 -3.72 -0.22
C GLU A 101 8.17 -3.80 -1.55
N ARG A 102 8.87 -3.62 -2.67
CA ARG A 102 8.20 -3.60 -3.99
C ARG A 102 7.61 -4.95 -4.37
N GLN A 103 8.26 -6.03 -3.99
CA GLN A 103 7.76 -7.40 -4.20
C GLN A 103 6.54 -7.64 -3.32
N ARG A 104 6.61 -7.25 -2.05
CA ARG A 104 5.49 -7.37 -1.11
C ARG A 104 4.27 -6.59 -1.59
N VAL A 105 4.46 -5.33 -2.01
CA VAL A 105 3.37 -4.50 -2.53
C VAL A 105 2.71 -5.18 -3.73
N ALA A 106 3.49 -5.66 -4.69
CA ALA A 106 2.93 -6.32 -5.87
C ALA A 106 2.14 -7.59 -5.48
N VAL A 107 2.70 -8.44 -4.64
CA VAL A 107 2.03 -9.69 -4.22
C VAL A 107 0.76 -9.41 -3.43
N VAL A 108 0.82 -8.52 -2.45
CA VAL A 108 -0.35 -8.23 -1.58
C VAL A 108 -1.47 -7.60 -2.39
N LEU A 109 -1.18 -6.62 -3.24
CA LEU A 109 -2.21 -5.94 -4.01
C LEU A 109 -2.82 -6.85 -5.07
N VAL A 110 -2.01 -7.60 -5.82
CA VAL A 110 -2.52 -8.44 -6.90
C VAL A 110 -3.24 -9.69 -6.33
N HIS A 111 -2.61 -10.42 -5.44
CA HIS A 111 -3.17 -11.68 -4.93
C HIS A 111 -4.01 -11.53 -3.67
N GLY A 112 -3.77 -10.50 -2.88
CA GLY A 112 -4.56 -10.25 -1.67
C GLY A 112 -5.81 -9.42 -1.90
N PHE A 113 -5.75 -8.44 -2.80
CA PHE A 113 -6.83 -7.48 -3.04
C PHE A 113 -7.34 -7.46 -4.48
N ASP A 114 -6.91 -8.41 -5.30
CA ASP A 114 -7.36 -8.56 -6.70
C ASP A 114 -7.08 -7.35 -7.60
N TRP A 115 -6.02 -6.62 -7.31
CA TRP A 115 -5.58 -5.55 -8.21
C TRP A 115 -4.94 -6.13 -9.46
N THR A 116 -5.08 -5.44 -10.58
CA THR A 116 -4.31 -5.76 -11.78
C THR A 116 -2.89 -5.18 -11.64
N PRO A 117 -1.89 -5.77 -12.33
CA PRO A 117 -0.55 -5.17 -12.37
C PRO A 117 -0.55 -3.72 -12.87
N ARG A 118 -1.47 -3.38 -13.77
CA ARG A 118 -1.63 -2.02 -14.27
C ARG A 118 -2.07 -1.05 -13.16
N GLU A 119 -3.02 -1.48 -12.34
CA GLU A 119 -3.47 -0.69 -11.19
C GLU A 119 -2.34 -0.45 -10.18
N VAL A 120 -1.53 -1.47 -9.92
CA VAL A 120 -0.34 -1.33 -9.07
C VAL A 120 0.65 -0.34 -9.69
N SER A 121 0.89 -0.46 -11.01
CA SER A 121 1.76 0.44 -11.76
C SER A 121 1.31 1.90 -11.65
N GLU A 122 0.03 2.15 -11.84
CA GLU A 122 -0.54 3.50 -11.78
C GLU A 122 -0.35 4.14 -10.40
N LEU A 123 -0.55 3.38 -9.34
CA LEU A 123 -0.41 3.92 -7.99
C LEU A 123 1.05 4.08 -7.57
N THR A 124 1.87 3.06 -7.79
CA THR A 124 3.25 3.04 -7.28
C THR A 124 4.24 3.80 -8.15
N GLY A 125 3.88 4.10 -9.39
CA GLY A 125 4.77 4.78 -10.33
C GLY A 125 5.77 3.86 -11.04
N SER A 126 5.76 2.56 -10.75
CA SER A 126 6.58 1.58 -11.48
C SER A 126 5.91 1.23 -12.81
N SER A 127 6.70 0.85 -13.83
CA SER A 127 6.12 0.37 -15.09
C SER A 127 5.39 -0.95 -14.90
N PRO A 128 4.41 -1.29 -15.75
CA PRO A 128 3.72 -2.58 -15.67
C PRO A 128 4.68 -3.78 -15.75
N SER A 129 5.70 -3.71 -16.58
CA SER A 129 6.70 -4.78 -16.69
C SER A 129 7.53 -4.92 -15.41
N THR A 130 7.86 -3.80 -14.76
CA THR A 130 8.57 -3.81 -13.48
C THR A 130 7.69 -4.41 -12.38
N VAL A 131 6.41 -4.07 -12.34
CA VAL A 131 5.44 -4.67 -11.40
C VAL A 131 5.38 -6.19 -11.61
N HIS A 132 5.29 -6.62 -12.86
CA HIS A 132 5.23 -8.04 -13.20
C HIS A 132 6.49 -8.78 -12.71
N THR A 133 7.67 -8.19 -12.90
CA THR A 133 8.93 -8.76 -12.41
C THR A 133 8.95 -8.86 -10.89
N HIS A 134 8.51 -7.82 -10.18
CA HIS A 134 8.42 -7.85 -8.72
C HIS A 134 7.43 -8.89 -8.23
N LEU A 135 6.30 -9.02 -8.91
CA LEU A 135 5.29 -10.02 -8.58
C LEU A 135 5.86 -11.44 -8.71
N GLU A 136 6.49 -11.75 -9.83
CA GLU A 136 7.09 -13.07 -10.06
C GLU A 136 8.17 -13.41 -9.04
N ARG A 137 9.06 -12.45 -8.76
CA ARG A 137 10.13 -12.65 -7.78
C ARG A 137 9.59 -12.83 -6.37
N GLY A 138 8.58 -12.05 -6.01
CA GLY A 138 7.93 -12.17 -4.70
C GLY A 138 7.24 -13.52 -4.53
N LEU A 139 6.51 -13.97 -5.53
CA LEU A 139 5.85 -15.28 -5.50
C LEU A 139 6.86 -16.42 -5.42
N THR A 140 7.96 -16.34 -6.14
CA THR A 140 9.02 -17.35 -6.10
C THR A 140 9.61 -17.45 -4.69
N LYS A 141 9.90 -16.32 -4.06
CA LYS A 141 10.44 -16.30 -2.69
C LYS A 141 9.43 -16.84 -1.67
N LEU A 142 8.16 -16.47 -1.80
CA LEU A 142 7.11 -16.98 -0.90
C LEU A 142 6.94 -18.49 -1.02
N ARG A 143 6.90 -19.00 -2.22
CA ARG A 143 6.77 -20.45 -2.46
C ARG A 143 7.94 -21.21 -1.85
N ALA A 144 9.16 -20.73 -2.04
CA ALA A 144 10.35 -21.34 -1.45
C ALA A 144 10.30 -21.32 0.08
N ALA A 145 9.88 -20.20 0.68
CA ALA A 145 9.77 -20.07 2.12
C ALA A 145 8.66 -20.94 2.71
N LEU A 146 7.53 -21.06 2.01
CA LEU A 146 6.41 -21.92 2.43
C LEU A 146 6.80 -23.40 2.37
N GLU A 147 7.55 -23.82 1.36
CA GLU A 147 8.07 -25.20 1.26
C GLU A 147 8.97 -25.54 2.46
N VAL A 148 9.82 -24.61 2.87
CA VAL A 148 10.69 -24.79 4.05
C VAL A 148 9.86 -24.95 5.33
N VAL A 149 8.79 -24.16 5.47
CA VAL A 149 7.90 -24.23 6.64
C VAL A 149 7.15 -25.56 6.66
N ASP A 150 6.65 -26.03 5.51
CA ASP A 150 5.89 -27.28 5.40
C ASP A 150 6.75 -28.53 5.61
N HIS A 151 8.04 -28.46 5.32
CA HIS A 151 8.98 -29.56 5.44
C HIS A 151 9.90 -29.45 6.68
N GLY A 152 9.77 -28.35 7.38
CA GLY A 152 10.50 -28.09 8.61
C GLY A 152 9.70 -28.42 9.83
#